data_eeedf10d9ca27759d4ddfea0f9ba8025
#
_entry.id   eeedf10d9ca27759d4ddfea0f9ba8025
#
_cell.length_a   1.000
_cell.length_b   1.000
_cell.length_c   1.000
_cell.angle_alpha   90.00
_cell.angle_beta   90.00
_cell.angle_gamma   90.00
#
_symmetry.space_group_name_H-M   'P 1'
#
loop_
_entity.id
_entity.type
_entity.pdbx_description
1 polymer ?
#
loop_
_entity_poly.entity_id
_entity_poly.type
_entity_poly.pdbx_seq_one_letter_code
_entity_poly.pdbx_strand_id
1 'polypeptide(L)'
;ELDTAGLANAPYFPDVAPSMENYAAVELAGQSGTISWLDGDRAEPGFLNLDGYLYCVGDDGYFLRDTMVGTLYFDISGRYTSGDDALDTFVADIVDANTNASMTREEMLRAVYEYVRDHYLYLKRSLYEVGETGWEIPEALLMFQSGKGNCYNFTAAFWSLARGIGFDAVCYSGLVGVGRDPHSWVEITFDGVPYVFDVETEMSYRLVNDYITSMYWKTYEEVAAWSYVRTPEEAAAAAPETAG
;
A
#
# COMPACT_ATOMS: atom_id res chain seq x y z
N GLU A 1 -2.15 -16.54 -42.08
CA GLU A 1 -1.26 -15.63 -41.33
C GLU A 1 -1.94 -14.27 -41.22
N LEU A 2 -2.00 -13.73 -40.02
CA LEU A 2 -2.49 -12.37 -39.78
C LEU A 2 -1.46 -11.37 -40.31
N ASP A 3 -1.94 -10.35 -41.05
CA ASP A 3 -1.07 -9.26 -41.47
C ASP A 3 -0.80 -8.34 -40.27
N THR A 4 0.42 -8.41 -39.75
CA THR A 4 0.87 -7.61 -38.61
C THR A 4 1.51 -6.27 -39.01
N ALA A 5 1.59 -5.97 -40.32
CA ALA A 5 2.25 -4.76 -40.81
C ALA A 5 1.54 -3.45 -40.39
N GLY A 6 0.30 -3.55 -39.89
CA GLY A 6 -0.48 -2.43 -39.40
C GLY A 6 -0.50 -2.27 -37.89
N LEU A 7 0.23 -3.09 -37.11
CA LEU A 7 0.28 -2.94 -35.66
C LEU A 7 0.98 -1.63 -35.29
N ALA A 8 0.33 -0.82 -34.45
CA ALA A 8 0.90 0.41 -33.93
C ALA A 8 2.13 0.12 -33.05
N ASN A 9 3.04 1.09 -32.94
CA ASN A 9 4.25 0.95 -32.12
C ASN A 9 3.99 0.90 -30.61
N ALA A 10 2.77 1.26 -30.19
CA ALA A 10 2.33 1.16 -28.78
C ALA A 10 1.18 0.15 -28.70
N PRO A 11 1.15 -0.72 -27.67
CA PRO A 11 0.10 -1.69 -27.49
C PRO A 11 -1.25 -1.03 -27.26
N TYR A 12 -2.30 -1.72 -27.65
CA TYR A 12 -3.65 -1.34 -27.27
C TYR A 12 -4.04 -1.94 -25.92
N PHE A 13 -3.54 -3.14 -25.63
CA PHE A 13 -3.77 -3.87 -24.39
C PHE A 13 -2.47 -4.11 -23.63
N PRO A 14 -2.31 -3.53 -22.43
CA PRO A 14 -1.06 -3.64 -21.66
C PRO A 14 -0.80 -5.04 -21.08
N ASP A 15 -1.84 -5.86 -20.97
CA ASP A 15 -1.79 -7.24 -20.48
C ASP A 15 -1.43 -8.27 -21.58
N VAL A 16 -1.45 -7.86 -22.84
CA VAL A 16 -1.17 -8.75 -23.96
C VAL A 16 0.24 -8.49 -24.50
N ALA A 17 1.22 -9.23 -24.00
CA ALA A 17 2.61 -9.07 -24.40
C ALA A 17 2.88 -9.62 -25.84
N PRO A 18 3.84 -9.05 -26.59
CA PRO A 18 4.20 -9.51 -27.94
C PRO A 18 4.58 -10.99 -28.04
N SER A 19 5.00 -11.59 -26.92
CA SER A 19 5.34 -13.02 -26.85
C SER A 19 4.13 -13.94 -26.72
N MET A 20 2.92 -13.41 -26.50
CA MET A 20 1.71 -14.20 -26.37
C MET A 20 1.19 -14.67 -27.73
N GLU A 21 0.69 -15.91 -27.81
CA GLU A 21 0.23 -16.55 -29.06
C GLU A 21 -0.84 -15.72 -29.79
N ASN A 22 -1.71 -15.04 -29.07
CA ASN A 22 -2.82 -14.28 -29.64
C ASN A 22 -2.55 -12.77 -29.76
N TYR A 23 -1.31 -12.31 -29.47
CA TYR A 23 -0.96 -10.88 -29.45
C TYR A 23 -1.47 -10.11 -30.68
N ALA A 24 -1.07 -10.57 -31.88
CA ALA A 24 -1.42 -9.86 -33.11
C ALA A 24 -2.94 -9.77 -33.34
N ALA A 25 -3.67 -10.85 -33.02
CA ALA A 25 -5.13 -10.88 -33.20
C ALA A 25 -5.85 -9.93 -32.24
N VAL A 26 -5.44 -9.91 -30.99
CA VAL A 26 -6.02 -9.04 -29.93
C VAL A 26 -5.71 -7.57 -30.20
N GLU A 27 -4.47 -7.24 -30.53
CA GLU A 27 -4.06 -5.88 -30.85
C GLU A 27 -4.77 -5.33 -32.11
N LEU A 28 -4.88 -6.12 -33.16
CA LEU A 28 -5.64 -5.71 -34.36
C LEU A 28 -7.13 -5.52 -34.07
N ALA A 29 -7.74 -6.37 -33.24
CA ALA A 29 -9.12 -6.23 -32.84
C ALA A 29 -9.34 -4.94 -32.00
N GLY A 30 -8.39 -4.58 -31.13
CA GLY A 30 -8.39 -3.33 -30.40
C GLY A 30 -8.25 -2.12 -31.30
N GLN A 31 -7.24 -2.11 -32.18
CA GLN A 31 -7.01 -1.02 -33.14
C GLN A 31 -8.17 -0.81 -34.11
N SER A 32 -8.89 -1.87 -34.47
CA SER A 32 -10.09 -1.81 -35.31
C SER A 32 -11.35 -1.37 -34.56
N GLY A 33 -11.29 -1.22 -33.22
CA GLY A 33 -12.45 -0.93 -32.39
C GLY A 33 -13.41 -2.11 -32.19
N THR A 34 -12.99 -3.34 -32.57
CA THR A 34 -13.82 -4.55 -32.38
C THR A 34 -13.89 -4.93 -30.90
N ILE A 35 -12.82 -4.75 -30.16
CA ILE A 35 -12.72 -4.87 -28.71
C ILE A 35 -12.05 -3.62 -28.16
N SER A 36 -12.29 -3.30 -26.88
CA SER A 36 -11.72 -2.13 -26.25
C SER A 36 -11.07 -2.49 -24.92
N TRP A 37 -10.07 -1.73 -24.52
CA TRP A 37 -9.49 -1.74 -23.21
C TRP A 37 -10.36 -0.86 -22.31
N LEU A 38 -10.84 -1.42 -21.19
CA LEU A 38 -11.76 -0.71 -20.30
C LEU A 38 -12.78 0.14 -21.12
N ASP A 39 -13.06 1.34 -20.80
CA ASP A 39 -14.04 2.20 -21.50
C ASP A 39 -13.62 2.63 -22.93
N GLY A 40 -12.70 1.90 -23.57
CA GLY A 40 -12.25 2.13 -24.95
C GLY A 40 -10.98 2.92 -25.07
N ASP A 41 -10.45 3.44 -23.98
CA ASP A 41 -9.18 4.16 -23.92
C ASP A 41 -8.01 3.20 -23.69
N ARG A 42 -6.81 3.62 -24.05
CA ARG A 42 -5.58 2.91 -23.69
C ARG A 42 -5.27 3.16 -22.22
N ALA A 43 -4.63 2.17 -21.59
CA ALA A 43 -4.07 2.39 -20.26
C ALA A 43 -2.89 3.38 -20.33
N GLU A 44 -2.95 4.42 -19.51
CA GLU A 44 -1.87 5.40 -19.39
C GLU A 44 -0.74 4.85 -18.53
N PRO A 45 0.53 5.25 -18.78
CA PRO A 45 1.65 4.88 -17.92
C PRO A 45 1.42 5.24 -16.45
N GLY A 46 1.80 4.33 -15.55
CA GLY A 46 1.64 4.51 -14.11
C GLY A 46 0.91 3.36 -13.44
N PHE A 47 0.52 3.58 -12.20
CA PHE A 47 -0.18 2.57 -11.41
C PHE A 47 -1.66 2.49 -11.79
N LEU A 48 -2.16 1.26 -11.89
CA LEU A 48 -3.53 0.93 -12.23
C LEU A 48 -4.04 -0.20 -11.34
N ASN A 49 -5.23 -0.03 -10.74
CA ASN A 49 -5.90 -1.13 -10.04
C ASN A 49 -7.00 -1.73 -10.93
N LEU A 50 -6.97 -3.06 -11.10
CA LEU A 50 -7.98 -3.84 -11.82
C LEU A 50 -8.46 -4.97 -10.91
N ASP A 51 -9.76 -5.03 -10.65
CA ASP A 51 -10.34 -5.98 -9.69
C ASP A 51 -9.59 -5.98 -8.35
N GLY A 52 -9.22 -4.79 -7.88
CA GLY A 52 -8.45 -4.55 -6.67
C GLY A 52 -6.95 -4.84 -6.74
N TYR A 53 -6.46 -5.60 -7.72
CA TYR A 53 -5.02 -5.87 -7.89
C TYR A 53 -4.30 -4.70 -8.52
N LEU A 54 -3.09 -4.42 -8.03
CA LEU A 54 -2.24 -3.35 -8.55
C LEU A 54 -1.38 -3.85 -9.71
N TYR A 55 -1.34 -3.06 -10.77
CA TYR A 55 -0.46 -3.18 -11.93
C TYR A 55 0.31 -1.88 -12.13
N CYS A 56 1.42 -1.94 -12.87
CA CYS A 56 2.14 -0.75 -13.31
C CYS A 56 2.29 -0.81 -14.84
N VAL A 57 1.77 0.20 -15.52
CA VAL A 57 1.92 0.37 -16.98
C VAL A 57 3.20 1.15 -17.23
N GLY A 58 4.09 0.60 -18.04
CA GLY A 58 5.32 1.25 -18.48
C GLY A 58 5.09 2.29 -19.58
N ASP A 59 6.12 3.07 -19.89
CA ASP A 59 6.08 4.08 -20.97
C ASP A 59 5.80 3.47 -22.35
N ASP A 60 6.07 2.18 -22.52
CA ASP A 60 5.77 1.41 -23.73
C ASP A 60 4.31 0.95 -23.81
N GLY A 61 3.53 1.19 -22.75
CA GLY A 61 2.12 0.84 -22.63
C GLY A 61 1.85 -0.60 -22.21
N TYR A 62 2.87 -1.38 -21.82
CA TYR A 62 2.70 -2.74 -21.30
C TYR A 62 2.80 -2.78 -19.77
N PHE A 63 2.19 -3.78 -19.16
CA PHE A 63 2.40 -4.06 -17.75
C PHE A 63 3.87 -4.42 -17.49
N LEU A 64 4.45 -3.78 -16.53
CA LEU A 64 5.75 -4.15 -15.98
C LEU A 64 5.64 -5.52 -15.31
N ARG A 65 6.61 -6.42 -15.56
CA ARG A 65 6.59 -7.81 -15.11
C ARG A 65 7.96 -8.22 -14.60
N ASP A 66 7.98 -9.10 -13.60
CA ASP A 66 9.22 -9.61 -12.98
C ASP A 66 10.21 -8.48 -12.67
N THR A 67 9.71 -7.42 -12.03
CA THR A 67 10.49 -6.20 -11.78
C THR A 67 10.04 -5.46 -10.53
N MET A 68 10.89 -4.53 -10.09
CA MET A 68 10.61 -3.62 -8.98
C MET A 68 10.29 -2.21 -9.49
N VAL A 69 9.31 -1.57 -8.86
CA VAL A 69 9.04 -0.13 -8.97
C VAL A 69 9.08 0.44 -7.55
N GLY A 70 10.13 1.18 -7.22
CA GLY A 70 10.44 1.47 -5.81
C GLY A 70 10.71 0.18 -5.05
N THR A 71 9.98 -0.08 -3.96
CA THR A 71 10.03 -1.35 -3.21
C THR A 71 8.88 -2.30 -3.56
N LEU A 72 8.05 -1.96 -4.54
CA LEU A 72 6.93 -2.78 -5.00
C LEU A 72 7.39 -3.77 -6.06
N TYR A 73 7.25 -5.07 -5.80
CA TYR A 73 7.58 -6.11 -6.77
C TYR A 73 6.36 -6.51 -7.58
N PHE A 74 6.50 -6.48 -8.91
CA PHE A 74 5.50 -6.96 -9.87
C PHE A 74 5.93 -8.30 -10.41
N ASP A 75 5.11 -9.32 -10.23
CA ASP A 75 5.39 -10.70 -10.62
C ASP A 75 5.35 -10.91 -12.14
N ILE A 76 5.53 -12.16 -12.58
CA ILE A 76 5.50 -12.53 -14.01
C ILE A 76 4.14 -12.29 -14.67
N SER A 77 3.06 -12.21 -13.91
CA SER A 77 1.74 -11.84 -14.42
C SER A 77 1.55 -10.33 -14.57
N GLY A 78 2.43 -9.53 -13.97
CA GLY A 78 2.38 -8.08 -13.89
C GLY A 78 1.64 -7.56 -12.68
N ARG A 79 1.22 -8.42 -11.74
CA ARG A 79 0.59 -8.01 -10.48
C ARG A 79 1.64 -7.64 -9.45
N TYR A 80 1.37 -6.60 -8.69
CA TYR A 80 2.07 -6.42 -7.42
C TYR A 80 1.81 -7.60 -6.51
N THR A 81 2.84 -8.08 -5.83
CA THR A 81 2.72 -9.10 -4.79
C THR A 81 3.51 -8.72 -3.54
N SER A 82 2.95 -9.01 -2.40
CA SER A 82 3.63 -8.94 -1.10
C SER A 82 4.58 -10.14 -0.87
N GLY A 83 4.46 -11.19 -1.71
CA GLY A 83 5.09 -12.49 -1.53
C GLY A 83 4.21 -13.50 -0.78
N ASP A 84 2.96 -13.13 -0.43
CA ASP A 84 1.96 -14.02 0.19
C ASP A 84 0.62 -13.90 -0.53
N ASP A 85 0.21 -14.95 -1.22
CA ASP A 85 -1.00 -14.99 -2.05
C ASP A 85 -2.28 -14.74 -1.25
N ALA A 86 -2.32 -15.15 0.01
CA ALA A 86 -3.48 -14.94 0.86
C ALA A 86 -3.61 -13.47 1.25
N LEU A 87 -2.50 -12.81 1.57
CA LEU A 87 -2.47 -11.38 1.83
C LEU A 87 -2.86 -10.59 0.59
N ASP A 88 -2.28 -10.92 -0.57
CA ASP A 88 -2.56 -10.25 -1.84
C ASP A 88 -4.05 -10.34 -2.21
N THR A 89 -4.70 -11.47 -1.93
CA THR A 89 -6.15 -11.65 -2.13
C THR A 89 -6.96 -10.76 -1.19
N PHE A 90 -6.64 -10.72 0.12
CA PHE A 90 -7.33 -9.81 1.05
C PHE A 90 -7.17 -8.35 0.67
N VAL A 91 -5.96 -7.96 0.26
CA VAL A 91 -5.69 -6.59 -0.20
C VAL A 91 -6.54 -6.24 -1.41
N ALA A 92 -6.58 -7.12 -2.42
CA ALA A 92 -7.37 -6.90 -3.63
C ALA A 92 -8.87 -6.77 -3.31
N ASP A 93 -9.44 -7.70 -2.52
CA ASP A 93 -10.85 -7.67 -2.14
C ASP A 93 -11.22 -6.36 -1.40
N ILE A 94 -10.36 -5.91 -0.49
CA ILE A 94 -10.61 -4.69 0.29
C ILE A 94 -10.45 -3.44 -0.58
N VAL A 95 -9.44 -3.38 -1.44
CA VAL A 95 -9.22 -2.27 -2.38
C VAL A 95 -10.39 -2.15 -3.33
N ASP A 96 -10.82 -3.25 -3.96
CA ASP A 96 -11.97 -3.26 -4.88
C ASP A 96 -13.27 -2.79 -4.20
N ALA A 97 -13.50 -3.23 -2.96
CA ALA A 97 -14.70 -2.86 -2.21
C ALA A 97 -14.73 -1.40 -1.72
N ASN A 98 -13.57 -0.73 -1.58
CA ASN A 98 -13.46 0.59 -0.95
C ASN A 98 -12.96 1.68 -1.89
N THR A 99 -12.56 1.34 -3.12
CA THR A 99 -12.05 2.31 -4.10
C THR A 99 -12.73 2.14 -5.46
N ASN A 100 -12.47 3.05 -6.37
CA ASN A 100 -12.94 2.94 -7.75
C ASN A 100 -12.03 3.73 -8.70
N ALA A 101 -12.20 3.50 -10.01
CA ALA A 101 -11.36 4.07 -11.07
C ALA A 101 -11.42 5.61 -11.19
N SER A 102 -12.39 6.28 -10.56
CA SER A 102 -12.47 7.75 -10.58
C SER A 102 -11.69 8.43 -9.44
N MET A 103 -11.22 7.64 -8.47
CA MET A 103 -10.44 8.15 -7.34
C MET A 103 -8.99 8.41 -7.74
N THR A 104 -8.43 9.51 -7.25
CA THR A 104 -6.98 9.71 -7.24
C THR A 104 -6.31 8.72 -6.27
N ARG A 105 -4.99 8.54 -6.39
CA ARG A 105 -4.23 7.69 -5.46
C ARG A 105 -4.33 8.15 -4.01
N GLU A 106 -4.36 9.46 -3.78
CA GLU A 106 -4.51 10.04 -2.44
C GLU A 106 -5.91 9.80 -1.87
N GLU A 107 -6.96 9.87 -2.71
CA GLU A 107 -8.32 9.52 -2.31
C GLU A 107 -8.44 8.02 -1.97
N MET A 108 -7.81 7.14 -2.76
CA MET A 108 -7.73 5.71 -2.45
C MET A 108 -6.99 5.46 -1.13
N LEU A 109 -5.84 6.15 -0.91
CA LEU A 109 -5.07 6.04 0.33
C LEU A 109 -5.91 6.45 1.56
N ARG A 110 -6.67 7.53 1.41
CA ARG A 110 -7.61 7.98 2.45
C ARG A 110 -8.67 6.92 2.73
N ALA A 111 -9.28 6.38 1.69
CA ALA A 111 -10.34 5.38 1.81
C ALA A 111 -9.85 4.11 2.54
N VAL A 112 -8.68 3.57 2.17
CA VAL A 112 -8.13 2.37 2.84
C VAL A 112 -7.65 2.66 4.26
N TYR A 113 -7.15 3.87 4.55
CA TYR A 113 -6.82 4.29 5.91
C TYR A 113 -8.06 4.31 6.81
N GLU A 114 -9.14 4.96 6.33
CA GLU A 114 -10.40 5.06 7.05
C GLU A 114 -11.07 3.70 7.21
N TYR A 115 -10.97 2.82 6.20
CA TYR A 115 -11.43 1.44 6.31
C TYR A 115 -10.74 0.73 7.48
N VAL A 116 -9.40 0.74 7.56
CA VAL A 116 -8.68 0.06 8.64
C VAL A 116 -9.02 0.67 10.00
N ARG A 117 -9.09 2.01 10.10
CA ARG A 117 -9.42 2.71 11.33
C ARG A 117 -10.81 2.33 11.87
N ASP A 118 -11.79 2.21 11.00
CA ASP A 118 -13.20 2.12 11.39
C ASP A 118 -13.72 0.67 11.40
N HIS A 119 -13.02 -0.25 10.74
CA HIS A 119 -13.50 -1.63 10.56
C HIS A 119 -13.00 -2.60 11.64
N TYR A 120 -11.84 -2.35 12.23
CA TYR A 120 -11.17 -3.29 13.13
C TYR A 120 -11.22 -2.83 14.59
N LEU A 121 -11.05 -3.80 15.50
CA LEU A 121 -11.08 -3.56 16.95
C LEU A 121 -9.70 -3.77 17.57
N TYR A 122 -9.42 -3.01 18.63
CA TYR A 122 -8.20 -3.20 19.39
C TYR A 122 -8.23 -4.48 20.24
N LEU A 123 -7.14 -5.25 20.17
CA LEU A 123 -6.88 -6.42 21.02
C LEU A 123 -5.42 -6.39 21.45
N LYS A 124 -5.17 -6.28 22.76
CA LYS A 124 -3.82 -6.32 23.30
C LYS A 124 -3.12 -7.65 22.98
N ARG A 125 -1.90 -7.58 22.44
CA ARG A 125 -1.07 -8.70 22.02
C ARG A 125 0.40 -8.45 22.37
N SER A 126 1.28 -9.39 22.02
CA SER A 126 2.73 -9.24 22.12
C SER A 126 3.20 -8.04 21.29
N LEU A 127 4.28 -7.43 21.72
CA LEU A 127 4.93 -6.29 21.09
C LEU A 127 6.26 -6.74 20.49
N TYR A 128 6.73 -6.03 19.49
CA TYR A 128 8.01 -6.24 18.83
C TYR A 128 9.06 -5.26 19.37
N GLU A 129 10.32 -5.60 19.21
CA GLU A 129 11.43 -4.73 19.60
C GLU A 129 11.58 -3.56 18.61
N VAL A 130 12.22 -2.48 19.04
CA VAL A 130 12.48 -1.31 18.19
C VAL A 130 13.34 -1.72 17.00
N GLY A 131 12.87 -1.43 15.79
CA GLY A 131 13.53 -1.79 14.53
C GLY A 131 13.35 -3.24 14.10
N GLU A 132 12.55 -4.04 14.81
CA GLU A 132 12.22 -5.40 14.38
C GLU A 132 11.37 -5.37 13.10
N THR A 133 11.62 -6.31 12.19
CA THR A 133 10.98 -6.44 10.88
C THR A 133 10.53 -7.87 10.62
N GLY A 134 9.76 -8.11 9.55
CA GLY A 134 9.29 -9.44 9.16
C GLY A 134 7.97 -9.86 9.83
N TRP A 135 7.38 -8.98 10.62
CA TRP A 135 6.07 -9.16 11.25
C TRP A 135 4.92 -8.62 10.38
N GLU A 136 5.21 -7.86 9.34
CA GLU A 136 4.22 -7.11 8.56
C GLU A 136 3.19 -8.02 7.91
N ILE A 137 3.63 -9.05 7.17
CA ILE A 137 2.74 -10.00 6.49
C ILE A 137 1.89 -10.81 7.49
N PRO A 138 2.46 -11.51 8.49
CA PRO A 138 1.66 -12.30 9.43
C PRO A 138 0.70 -11.44 10.26
N GLU A 139 1.07 -10.22 10.64
CA GLU A 139 0.18 -9.36 11.43
C GLU A 139 -0.93 -8.74 10.58
N ALA A 140 -0.69 -8.44 9.30
CA ALA A 140 -1.74 -8.04 8.36
C ALA A 140 -2.76 -9.15 8.14
N LEU A 141 -2.30 -10.37 7.82
CA LEU A 141 -3.15 -11.55 7.66
C LEU A 141 -4.01 -11.79 8.90
N LEU A 142 -3.39 -11.72 10.08
CA LEU A 142 -4.12 -11.92 11.32
C LEU A 142 -5.20 -10.86 11.54
N MET A 143 -4.93 -9.59 11.19
CA MET A 143 -5.94 -8.53 11.28
C MET A 143 -7.11 -8.81 10.36
N PHE A 144 -6.86 -9.11 9.10
CA PHE A 144 -7.91 -9.38 8.11
C PHE A 144 -8.75 -10.61 8.47
N GLN A 145 -8.13 -11.66 9.01
CA GLN A 145 -8.81 -12.89 9.39
C GLN A 145 -9.59 -12.79 10.70
N SER A 146 -9.06 -12.08 11.70
CA SER A 146 -9.64 -12.05 13.04
C SER A 146 -10.53 -10.83 13.33
N GLY A 147 -10.37 -9.76 12.56
CA GLY A 147 -11.06 -8.49 12.76
C GLY A 147 -10.55 -7.67 13.95
N LYS A 148 -9.44 -8.08 14.59
CA LYS A 148 -8.93 -7.39 15.78
C LYS A 148 -7.44 -7.64 16.00
N GLY A 149 -6.74 -6.62 16.54
CA GLY A 149 -5.31 -6.67 16.80
C GLY A 149 -4.81 -5.46 17.58
N ASN A 150 -3.50 -5.41 17.82
CA ASN A 150 -2.84 -4.26 18.44
C ASN A 150 -2.29 -3.28 17.37
N CYS A 151 -1.48 -2.30 17.79
CA CYS A 151 -0.89 -1.31 16.89
C CYS A 151 -0.15 -1.94 15.69
N TYR A 152 0.57 -3.05 15.88
CA TYR A 152 1.28 -3.75 14.80
C TYR A 152 0.32 -4.33 13.75
N ASN A 153 -0.82 -4.87 14.17
CA ASN A 153 -1.83 -5.39 13.25
C ASN A 153 -2.50 -4.26 12.45
N PHE A 154 -2.84 -3.13 13.10
CA PHE A 154 -3.38 -1.95 12.43
C PHE A 154 -2.38 -1.38 11.42
N THR A 155 -1.11 -1.25 11.83
CA THR A 155 -0.03 -0.78 10.96
C THR A 155 0.16 -1.70 9.76
N ALA A 156 0.25 -3.01 9.97
CA ALA A 156 0.46 -4.00 8.93
C ALA A 156 -0.71 -4.05 7.93
N ALA A 157 -1.95 -3.97 8.43
CA ALA A 157 -3.13 -3.92 7.58
C ALA A 157 -3.14 -2.66 6.69
N PHE A 158 -2.89 -1.48 7.25
CA PHE A 158 -2.81 -0.27 6.44
C PHE A 158 -1.61 -0.27 5.49
N TRP A 159 -0.44 -0.72 5.94
CA TRP A 159 0.75 -0.88 5.10
C TRP A 159 0.47 -1.75 3.86
N SER A 160 -0.16 -2.91 4.03
CA SER A 160 -0.45 -3.80 2.91
C SER A 160 -1.42 -3.18 1.91
N LEU A 161 -2.46 -2.50 2.39
CA LEU A 161 -3.42 -1.80 1.53
C LEU A 161 -2.79 -0.60 0.81
N ALA A 162 -1.96 0.20 1.49
CA ALA A 162 -1.24 1.31 0.88
C ALA A 162 -0.31 0.84 -0.26
N ARG A 163 0.39 -0.29 -0.06
CA ARG A 163 1.21 -0.90 -1.11
C ARG A 163 0.36 -1.46 -2.24
N GLY A 164 -0.79 -2.07 -1.94
CA GLY A 164 -1.76 -2.57 -2.93
C GLY A 164 -2.40 -1.50 -3.81
N ILE A 165 -2.23 -0.23 -3.47
CA ILE A 165 -2.63 0.93 -4.29
C ILE A 165 -1.44 1.76 -4.78
N GLY A 166 -0.20 1.25 -4.69
CA GLY A 166 0.98 1.82 -5.33
C GLY A 166 1.80 2.79 -4.48
N PHE A 167 1.63 2.82 -3.16
CA PHE A 167 2.49 3.62 -2.28
C PHE A 167 3.66 2.81 -1.74
N ASP A 168 4.83 3.43 -1.71
CA ASP A 168 6.04 2.86 -1.12
C ASP A 168 6.03 3.04 0.40
N ALA A 169 5.13 2.30 1.04
CA ALA A 169 4.87 2.37 2.47
C ALA A 169 5.84 1.48 3.26
N VAL A 170 6.30 1.98 4.41
CA VAL A 170 7.23 1.31 5.33
C VAL A 170 6.60 1.24 6.72
N CYS A 171 6.67 0.05 7.36
CA CYS A 171 6.29 -0.12 8.76
C CYS A 171 7.45 0.22 9.68
N TYR A 172 7.14 0.86 10.80
CA TYR A 172 8.08 1.04 11.90
C TYR A 172 7.59 0.31 13.15
N SER A 173 8.48 -0.49 13.74
CA SER A 173 8.39 -0.93 15.12
C SER A 173 9.25 0.01 15.96
N GLY A 174 8.64 0.85 16.79
CA GLY A 174 9.33 1.92 17.48
C GLY A 174 8.73 2.22 18.85
N LEU A 175 8.97 3.45 19.33
CA LEU A 175 8.45 3.93 20.61
C LEU A 175 7.69 5.24 20.39
N VAL A 176 6.68 5.48 21.24
CA VAL A 176 5.94 6.75 21.25
C VAL A 176 5.76 7.28 22.68
N GLY A 177 5.51 8.57 22.76
CA GLY A 177 5.21 9.27 23.99
C GLY A 177 6.40 9.48 24.92
N VAL A 178 6.18 10.24 25.98
CA VAL A 178 7.17 10.52 27.02
C VAL A 178 7.58 9.23 27.76
N GLY A 179 6.63 8.27 27.89
CA GLY A 179 6.84 6.96 28.50
C GLY A 179 7.64 6.00 27.63
N ARG A 180 7.85 6.30 26.36
CA ARG A 180 8.50 5.43 25.36
C ARG A 180 7.86 4.08 25.28
N ASP A 181 6.55 4.10 25.12
CA ASP A 181 5.77 2.89 24.97
C ASP A 181 6.02 2.27 23.59
N PRO A 182 6.22 0.94 23.50
CA PRO A 182 6.35 0.25 22.22
C PRO A 182 5.12 0.48 21.35
N HIS A 183 5.35 0.88 20.11
CA HIS A 183 4.30 1.23 19.17
C HIS A 183 4.74 0.99 17.72
N SER A 184 3.77 1.04 16.80
CA SER A 184 3.99 0.83 15.38
C SER A 184 3.13 1.77 14.54
N TRP A 185 3.68 2.23 13.43
CA TRP A 185 3.01 3.12 12.46
C TRP A 185 3.56 2.91 11.06
N VAL A 186 2.89 3.48 10.08
CA VAL A 186 3.36 3.50 8.69
C VAL A 186 3.98 4.87 8.39
N GLU A 187 5.09 4.85 7.65
CA GLU A 187 5.68 6.03 7.01
C GLU A 187 5.56 5.90 5.49
N ILE A 188 5.19 6.99 4.83
CA ILE A 188 5.25 7.13 3.38
C ILE A 188 5.96 8.43 3.08
N THR A 189 6.96 8.38 2.17
CA THR A 189 7.73 9.55 1.76
C THR A 189 7.14 10.15 0.49
N PHE A 190 6.77 11.42 0.53
CA PHE A 190 6.34 12.21 -0.63
C PHE A 190 7.31 13.38 -0.85
N ASP A 191 7.83 13.50 -2.06
CA ASP A 191 8.78 14.58 -2.43
C ASP A 191 9.95 14.73 -1.45
N GLY A 192 10.43 13.59 -0.93
CA GLY A 192 11.53 13.53 0.04
C GLY A 192 11.13 13.88 1.48
N VAL A 193 9.86 14.12 1.76
CA VAL A 193 9.34 14.37 3.12
C VAL A 193 8.65 13.12 3.66
N PRO A 194 9.10 12.58 4.80
CA PRO A 194 8.44 11.45 5.45
C PRO A 194 7.17 11.88 6.19
N TYR A 195 6.09 11.16 5.99
CA TYR A 195 4.81 11.39 6.64
C TYR A 195 4.39 10.17 7.47
N VAL A 196 3.87 10.44 8.64
CA VAL A 196 3.33 9.47 9.59
C VAL A 196 1.86 9.21 9.26
N PHE A 197 1.51 7.92 9.28
CA PHE A 197 0.14 7.40 9.23
C PHE A 197 -0.05 6.44 10.41
N ASP A 198 -0.74 6.88 11.44
CA ASP A 198 -0.93 6.08 12.65
C ASP A 198 -2.42 5.81 12.89
N VAL A 199 -2.86 4.72 12.27
CA VAL A 199 -4.27 4.32 12.22
C VAL A 199 -4.77 3.94 13.61
N GLU A 200 -3.95 3.21 14.40
CA GLU A 200 -4.36 2.73 15.73
C GLU A 200 -4.50 3.88 16.71
N THR A 201 -3.54 4.81 16.74
CA THR A 201 -3.63 5.99 17.60
C THR A 201 -4.89 6.82 17.28
N GLU A 202 -5.18 7.07 16.00
CA GLU A 202 -6.40 7.80 15.63
C GLU A 202 -7.66 7.03 16.04
N MET A 203 -7.72 5.72 15.81
CA MET A 203 -8.85 4.88 16.22
C MET A 203 -9.05 4.91 17.72
N SER A 204 -8.00 4.68 18.51
CA SER A 204 -8.07 4.65 19.97
C SER A 204 -8.53 5.98 20.57
N TYR A 205 -8.05 7.09 20.02
CA TYR A 205 -8.47 8.42 20.49
C TYR A 205 -9.92 8.73 20.14
N ARG A 206 -10.40 8.37 18.96
CA ARG A 206 -11.81 8.55 18.59
C ARG A 206 -12.78 7.83 19.53
N LEU A 207 -12.36 6.73 20.14
CA LEU A 207 -13.18 6.00 21.11
C LEU A 207 -13.34 6.72 22.45
N VAL A 208 -12.41 7.59 22.83
CA VAL A 208 -12.38 8.23 24.15
C VAL A 208 -12.64 9.72 24.10
N ASN A 209 -12.51 10.37 22.94
CA ASN A 209 -12.69 11.82 22.84
C ASN A 209 -12.96 12.26 21.37
N ASP A 210 -14.06 12.99 21.14
CA ASP A 210 -14.44 13.50 19.81
C ASP A 210 -13.50 14.61 19.26
N TYR A 211 -12.53 15.09 20.03
CA TYR A 211 -11.62 16.18 19.68
C TYR A 211 -10.25 15.67 19.19
N ILE A 212 -10.24 14.76 18.24
CA ILE A 212 -8.98 14.17 17.84
C ILE A 212 -8.40 14.84 16.61
N THR A 213 -7.14 15.18 16.76
CA THR A 213 -6.26 15.47 15.64
C THR A 213 -6.10 14.21 14.80
N SER A 214 -6.42 14.27 13.50
CA SER A 214 -6.19 13.16 12.58
C SER A 214 -4.70 12.79 12.59
N MET A 215 -4.44 11.48 12.61
CA MET A 215 -3.09 10.91 12.48
C MET A 215 -2.79 10.45 11.04
N TYR A 216 -3.59 10.93 10.11
CA TYR A 216 -3.45 10.70 8.69
C TYR A 216 -2.60 11.79 8.05
N TRP A 217 -1.57 11.40 7.30
CA TRP A 217 -0.73 12.30 6.49
C TRP A 217 -0.09 13.43 7.32
N LYS A 218 0.61 13.09 8.39
CA LYS A 218 1.25 14.04 9.29
C LYS A 218 2.76 14.03 9.14
N THR A 219 3.37 15.20 9.13
CA THR A 219 4.82 15.28 9.30
C THR A 219 5.21 14.96 10.74
N TYR A 220 6.45 14.52 10.97
CA TYR A 220 6.95 14.31 12.34
C TYR A 220 6.94 15.59 13.19
N GLU A 221 7.04 16.77 12.58
CA GLU A 221 6.90 18.05 13.26
C GLU A 221 5.46 18.29 13.76
N GLU A 222 4.45 18.00 12.93
CA GLU A 222 3.04 18.13 13.32
C GLU A 222 2.65 17.18 14.45
N VAL A 223 3.31 16.02 14.55
CA VAL A 223 3.08 15.02 15.60
C VAL A 223 4.18 14.97 16.65
N ALA A 224 4.99 16.03 16.78
CA ALA A 224 6.13 16.08 17.70
C ALA A 224 5.75 15.80 19.16
N ALA A 225 4.53 16.14 19.58
CA ALA A 225 4.02 15.85 20.93
C ALA A 225 3.93 14.34 21.24
N TRP A 226 3.86 13.50 20.21
CA TRP A 226 3.84 12.04 20.34
C TRP A 226 5.23 11.42 20.46
N SER A 227 6.29 12.17 20.15
CA SER A 227 7.70 11.76 20.33
C SER A 227 8.00 10.39 19.69
N TYR A 228 7.69 10.24 18.41
CA TYR A 228 8.01 9.01 17.66
C TYR A 228 9.51 8.75 17.60
N VAL A 229 9.93 7.54 17.94
CA VAL A 229 11.32 7.06 17.90
C VAL A 229 11.36 5.82 16.99
N ARG A 230 12.06 5.92 15.86
CA ARG A 230 12.01 4.94 14.76
C ARG A 230 13.05 3.83 14.85
N THR A 231 14.24 4.17 15.38
CA THR A 231 15.39 3.27 15.32
C THR A 231 15.97 3.00 16.71
N PRO A 232 16.72 1.89 16.87
CA PRO A 232 17.45 1.64 18.11
C PRO A 232 18.43 2.76 18.48
N GLU A 233 19.06 3.41 17.48
CA GLU A 233 19.98 4.53 17.69
C GLU A 233 19.24 5.76 18.22
N GLU A 234 18.09 6.10 17.64
CA GLU A 234 17.23 7.16 18.15
C GLU A 234 16.72 6.85 19.57
N ALA A 235 16.37 5.58 19.83
CA ALA A 235 15.96 5.14 21.16
C ALA A 235 17.07 5.30 22.18
N ALA A 236 18.31 4.94 21.84
CA ALA A 236 19.48 5.09 22.69
C ALA A 236 19.84 6.57 22.92
N ALA A 237 19.80 7.41 21.88
CA ALA A 237 20.10 8.84 21.98
C ALA A 237 19.08 9.60 22.83
N ALA A 238 17.83 9.16 22.81
CA ALA A 238 16.76 9.76 23.57
C ALA A 238 16.62 9.17 25.00
N ALA A 239 17.45 8.19 25.43
CA ALA A 239 17.44 7.68 26.80
C ALA A 239 17.89 8.79 27.77
N PRO A 240 17.22 8.98 28.94
CA PRO A 240 17.68 9.93 29.94
C PRO A 240 19.11 9.54 30.36
N GLU A 241 20.00 10.54 30.43
CA GLU A 241 21.32 10.33 31.01
C GLU A 241 21.10 9.74 32.42
N THR A 242 21.59 8.51 32.64
CA THR A 242 21.60 7.93 33.98
C THR A 242 22.51 8.82 34.83
N ALA A 243 21.89 9.62 35.72
CA ALA A 243 22.61 10.38 36.72
C ALA A 243 23.50 9.41 37.51
N GLY A 244 24.82 9.51 37.29
CA GLY A 244 25.83 8.73 38.02
C GLY A 244 25.94 9.18 39.47
#